data_29180331a85ebd264bd3bc253a31c279
#
_entry.id   29180331a85ebd264bd3bc253a31c279
#
_cell.length_a   1.000
_cell.length_b   1.000
_cell.length_c   1.000
_cell.angle_alpha   90.00
_cell.angle_beta   90.00
_cell.angle_gamma   90.00
#
_symmetry.space_group_name_H-M   'P 1'
#
loop_
_entity.id
_entity.type
_entity.pdbx_description
1 polymer ?
#
loop_
_entity_poly.entity_id
_entity_poly.type
_entity_poly.pdbx_seq_one_letter_code
_entity_poly.pdbx_strand_id
1 'polypeptide(L)'
;MLLAGKQKATETRYIRVVYAQITVCCPRCRGQNIKRNGKSGNNKQKYLCKACGRQFVGDHNLDYQGCRCDADEQIWRMSARCCGIRDICNITGYSRGKVQAALKRSTHQTSPQRTHYQTLQVDEFWTFVGKKRNKVWLIHAYDQAGGEIVAYEWGKRDLATVMQLKQRLKALGVTYDRIATDNWAAFLKAFQDDGHQVGKRHTVGIEGNNCRLRQRIRRAVRKTCCFSKKMFYHVKAFAIGFFYINYGCV
;
A
#
# COMPACT_ATOMS: atom_id res chain seq x y z
N MET A 1 53.46 -38.13 5.32
CA MET A 1 52.22 -37.89 6.14
C MET A 1 51.71 -36.50 5.85
N LEU A 2 50.86 -36.40 4.84
CA LEU A 2 50.34 -35.10 4.35
C LEU A 2 49.10 -34.73 5.16
N LEU A 3 49.20 -33.63 5.92
CA LEU A 3 48.07 -33.04 6.65
C LEU A 3 47.08 -32.47 5.65
N ALA A 4 45.94 -33.14 5.50
CA ALA A 4 44.81 -32.61 4.75
C ALA A 4 44.25 -31.38 5.46
N GLY A 5 44.62 -30.19 4.98
CA GLY A 5 44.07 -28.93 5.44
C GLY A 5 42.56 -28.92 5.25
N LYS A 6 41.82 -28.72 6.34
CA LYS A 6 40.37 -28.54 6.34
C LYS A 6 40.03 -27.33 5.48
N GLN A 7 39.53 -27.54 4.27
CA GLN A 7 39.00 -26.44 3.44
C GLN A 7 37.84 -25.75 4.16
N LYS A 8 38.02 -24.45 4.46
CA LYS A 8 36.94 -23.58 4.91
C LYS A 8 35.87 -23.50 3.82
N ALA A 9 34.59 -23.63 4.18
CA ALA A 9 33.52 -23.47 3.24
C ALA A 9 33.46 -22.00 2.83
N THR A 10 33.98 -21.66 1.65
CA THR A 10 33.91 -20.35 1.02
C THR A 10 32.88 -20.40 -0.11
N GLU A 11 31.96 -19.49 -0.13
CA GLU A 11 30.98 -19.30 -1.20
C GLU A 11 31.33 -18.03 -1.97
N THR A 12 31.51 -18.12 -3.28
CA THR A 12 31.78 -16.96 -4.14
C THR A 12 30.47 -16.44 -4.69
N ARG A 13 30.12 -15.21 -4.40
CA ARG A 13 28.97 -14.53 -4.97
C ARG A 13 29.39 -13.44 -5.94
N TYR A 14 28.72 -13.39 -7.07
CA TYR A 14 28.85 -12.32 -8.06
C TYR A 14 28.03 -11.09 -7.61
N ILE A 15 28.71 -10.02 -7.26
CA ILE A 15 28.13 -8.69 -7.20
C ILE A 15 28.62 -7.96 -8.45
N ARG A 16 27.78 -7.69 -9.35
CA ARG A 16 27.87 -7.17 -10.74
C ARG A 16 29.25 -6.75 -11.32
N VAL A 17 30.32 -6.55 -10.54
CA VAL A 17 31.67 -6.16 -11.01
C VAL A 17 32.82 -6.73 -10.17
N VAL A 18 32.58 -7.31 -8.99
CA VAL A 18 33.65 -7.78 -8.10
C VAL A 18 33.29 -9.12 -7.48
N TYR A 19 34.23 -10.09 -7.54
CA TYR A 19 34.14 -11.36 -6.80
C TYR A 19 34.45 -11.09 -5.34
N ALA A 20 33.50 -11.27 -4.43
CA ALA A 20 33.78 -11.25 -3.00
C ALA A 20 33.68 -12.67 -2.43
N GLN A 21 34.73 -13.12 -1.80
CA GLN A 21 34.70 -14.36 -0.99
C GLN A 21 34.07 -14.04 0.36
N ILE A 22 32.89 -14.57 0.61
CA ILE A 22 32.18 -14.37 1.86
C ILE A 22 32.35 -15.61 2.74
N THR A 23 32.95 -15.43 3.91
CA THR A 23 33.05 -16.50 4.91
C THR A 23 31.67 -16.72 5.54
N VAL A 24 31.10 -17.91 5.36
CA VAL A 24 29.80 -18.27 5.95
C VAL A 24 29.99 -18.53 7.44
N CYS A 25 29.29 -17.77 8.28
CA CYS A 25 29.26 -17.90 9.74
C CYS A 25 27.90 -18.38 10.23
N CYS A 26 27.88 -19.06 11.37
CA CYS A 26 26.63 -19.47 12.01
C CYS A 26 25.83 -18.25 12.47
N PRO A 27 24.53 -18.09 12.09
CA PRO A 27 23.71 -16.95 12.49
C PRO A 27 23.40 -16.91 14.00
N ARG A 28 23.57 -18.03 14.70
CA ARG A 28 23.29 -18.11 16.15
C ARG A 28 24.52 -17.77 17.01
N CYS A 29 25.65 -18.43 16.74
CA CYS A 29 26.87 -18.30 17.59
C CYS A 29 28.02 -17.60 16.86
N ARG A 30 27.81 -17.15 15.61
CA ARG A 30 28.84 -16.58 14.73
C ARG A 30 30.09 -17.43 14.50
N GLY A 31 30.06 -18.69 14.94
CA GLY A 31 31.15 -19.62 14.75
C GLY A 31 31.38 -19.98 13.28
N GLN A 32 32.63 -20.19 12.89
CA GLN A 32 33.06 -20.56 11.53
C GLN A 32 33.18 -22.07 11.31
N ASN A 33 33.00 -22.87 12.37
CA ASN A 33 33.07 -24.33 12.25
C ASN A 33 31.77 -24.91 11.68
N ILE A 34 31.67 -24.85 10.36
CA ILE A 34 30.44 -25.11 9.59
C ILE A 34 30.67 -26.30 8.66
N LYS A 35 29.70 -27.21 8.58
CA LYS A 35 29.64 -28.31 7.63
C LYS A 35 28.51 -28.13 6.64
N ARG A 36 28.71 -28.39 5.34
CA ARG A 36 27.62 -28.50 4.35
C ARG A 36 26.72 -29.68 4.75
N ASN A 37 25.41 -29.46 4.72
CA ASN A 37 24.39 -30.42 5.18
C ASN A 37 23.24 -30.55 4.17
N GLY A 38 23.59 -30.96 2.95
CA GLY A 38 22.63 -31.15 1.86
C GLY A 38 22.00 -29.84 1.36
N LYS A 39 20.96 -29.98 0.56
CA LYS A 39 20.19 -28.85 -0.03
C LYS A 39 18.77 -28.85 0.49
N SER A 40 18.14 -27.68 0.48
CA SER A 40 16.72 -27.52 0.76
C SER A 40 15.88 -27.85 -0.48
N GLY A 41 14.55 -28.01 -0.36
CA GLY A 41 13.64 -28.29 -1.48
C GLY A 41 13.66 -27.23 -2.59
N ASN A 42 14.12 -26.01 -2.31
CA ASN A 42 14.35 -24.95 -3.27
C ASN A 42 15.81 -24.87 -3.77
N ASN A 43 16.55 -25.98 -3.69
CA ASN A 43 17.93 -26.15 -4.15
C ASN A 43 19.00 -25.27 -3.45
N LYS A 44 18.68 -24.61 -2.34
CA LYS A 44 19.64 -23.81 -1.56
C LYS A 44 20.50 -24.68 -0.66
N GLN A 45 21.80 -24.36 -0.55
CA GLN A 45 22.74 -25.08 0.30
C GLN A 45 22.39 -24.90 1.78
N LYS A 46 22.23 -26.01 2.50
CA LYS A 46 22.10 -26.02 3.96
C LYS A 46 23.47 -26.25 4.61
N TYR A 47 23.63 -25.66 5.78
CA TYR A 47 24.81 -25.77 6.61
C TYR A 47 24.43 -26.22 8.03
N LEU A 48 25.34 -26.94 8.68
CA LEU A 48 25.27 -27.32 10.09
C LEU A 48 26.45 -26.68 10.83
N CYS A 49 26.16 -25.92 11.85
CA CYS A 49 27.18 -25.43 12.77
C CYS A 49 27.59 -26.53 13.75
N LYS A 50 28.86 -26.90 13.76
CA LYS A 50 29.36 -27.93 14.66
C LYS A 50 29.52 -27.45 16.12
N ALA A 51 29.57 -26.13 16.33
CA ALA A 51 29.72 -25.55 17.66
C ALA A 51 28.40 -25.51 18.44
N CYS A 52 27.25 -25.17 17.78
CA CYS A 52 25.97 -25.03 18.46
C CYS A 52 24.83 -25.90 17.89
N GLY A 53 25.14 -26.79 16.93
CA GLY A 53 24.17 -27.72 16.33
C GLY A 53 23.12 -27.09 15.41
N ARG A 54 23.15 -25.76 15.17
CA ARG A 54 22.15 -25.10 14.36
C ARG A 54 22.30 -25.41 12.88
N GLN A 55 21.20 -25.78 12.24
CA GLN A 55 21.10 -25.85 10.78
C GLN A 55 20.59 -24.51 10.22
N PHE A 56 21.14 -24.08 9.09
CA PHE A 56 20.76 -22.84 8.43
C PHE A 56 21.07 -22.88 6.93
N VAL A 57 20.54 -21.95 6.17
CA VAL A 57 20.82 -21.77 4.74
C VAL A 57 21.88 -20.68 4.58
N GLY A 58 22.83 -20.83 3.67
CA GLY A 58 24.03 -20.00 3.61
C GLY A 58 23.79 -18.50 3.35
N ASP A 59 22.72 -18.18 2.67
CA ASP A 59 22.32 -16.79 2.39
C ASP A 59 21.51 -16.12 3.52
N HIS A 60 21.25 -16.87 4.60
CA HIS A 60 20.38 -16.42 5.69
C HIS A 60 20.90 -15.20 6.45
N ASN A 61 22.22 -15.02 6.53
CA ASN A 61 22.83 -13.88 7.24
C ASN A 61 22.93 -12.61 6.39
N LEU A 62 22.92 -12.75 5.07
CA LEU A 62 23.17 -11.63 4.17
C LEU A 62 21.85 -11.01 3.67
N ASP A 63 20.80 -11.82 3.52
CA ASP A 63 19.55 -11.42 2.91
C ASP A 63 18.31 -11.89 3.70
N TYR A 64 18.46 -12.19 5.00
CA TYR A 64 17.29 -12.57 5.79
C TYR A 64 16.36 -11.40 6.01
N GLN A 65 15.39 -11.31 5.14
CA GLN A 65 14.38 -10.24 5.16
C GLN A 65 13.11 -10.62 5.96
N GLY A 66 13.11 -11.82 6.55
CA GLY A 66 11.94 -12.36 7.26
C GLY A 66 11.61 -11.67 8.57
N CYS A 67 12.60 -11.07 9.25
CA CYS A 67 12.44 -10.42 10.55
C CYS A 67 12.63 -8.90 10.51
N ARG A 68 12.47 -8.26 9.36
CA ARG A 68 12.39 -6.80 9.34
C ARG A 68 11.04 -6.41 9.94
N CYS A 69 11.06 -5.81 11.11
CA CYS A 69 9.87 -5.31 11.82
C CYS A 69 9.16 -4.19 11.05
N ASP A 70 9.90 -3.47 10.19
CA ASP A 70 9.43 -2.38 9.32
C ASP A 70 8.92 -2.83 7.94
N ALA A 71 8.92 -4.14 7.64
CA ALA A 71 8.59 -4.64 6.30
C ALA A 71 7.17 -4.28 5.85
N ASP A 72 6.20 -4.31 6.76
CA ASP A 72 4.82 -3.96 6.46
C ASP A 72 4.71 -2.46 6.14
N GLU A 73 5.36 -1.62 6.94
CA GLU A 73 5.42 -0.18 6.74
C GLU A 73 6.09 0.19 5.40
N GLN A 74 7.23 -0.44 5.06
CA GLN A 74 7.85 -0.27 3.75
C GLN A 74 6.90 -0.61 2.61
N ILE A 75 6.18 -1.72 2.71
CA ILE A 75 5.21 -2.15 1.70
C ILE A 75 4.07 -1.14 1.57
N TRP A 76 3.56 -0.61 2.69
CA TRP A 76 2.50 0.40 2.68
C TRP A 76 2.98 1.72 2.09
N ARG A 77 4.16 2.20 2.47
CA ARG A 77 4.80 3.41 1.90
C ARG A 77 4.95 3.29 0.38
N MET A 78 5.46 2.16 -0.12
CA MET A 78 5.58 1.92 -1.56
C MET A 78 4.21 1.86 -2.25
N SER A 79 3.21 1.23 -1.62
CA SER A 79 1.84 1.19 -2.16
C SER A 79 1.23 2.59 -2.26
N ALA A 80 1.45 3.46 -1.27
CA ALA A 80 1.02 4.86 -1.26
C ALA A 80 1.77 5.73 -2.29
N ARG A 81 2.89 5.23 -2.81
CA ARG A 81 3.70 5.87 -3.88
C ARG A 81 3.48 5.23 -5.25
N CYS A 82 2.32 4.64 -5.48
CA CYS A 82 1.92 4.05 -6.76
C CYS A 82 2.70 2.79 -7.17
N CYS A 83 3.45 2.15 -6.27
CA CYS A 83 4.08 0.87 -6.59
C CYS A 83 3.05 -0.26 -6.64
N GLY A 84 3.08 -1.05 -7.70
CA GLY A 84 2.30 -2.28 -7.80
C GLY A 84 2.94 -3.41 -6.99
N ILE A 85 2.21 -4.51 -6.76
CA ILE A 85 2.72 -5.65 -5.99
C ILE A 85 4.02 -6.20 -6.61
N ARG A 86 4.12 -6.28 -7.95
CA ARG A 86 5.32 -6.75 -8.63
C ARG A 86 6.50 -5.79 -8.46
N ASP A 87 6.24 -4.49 -8.52
CA ASP A 87 7.27 -3.47 -8.32
C ASP A 87 7.83 -3.56 -6.89
N ILE A 88 6.95 -3.68 -5.88
CA ILE A 88 7.35 -3.88 -4.49
C ILE A 88 8.20 -5.14 -4.33
N CYS A 89 7.78 -6.28 -4.91
CA CYS A 89 8.57 -7.51 -4.87
C CYS A 89 9.96 -7.34 -5.49
N ASN A 90 10.05 -6.66 -6.65
CA ASN A 90 11.32 -6.47 -7.36
C ASN A 90 12.26 -5.52 -6.62
N ILE A 91 11.73 -4.45 -5.99
CA ILE A 91 12.53 -3.47 -5.26
C ILE A 91 13.02 -4.04 -3.93
N THR A 92 12.15 -4.76 -3.21
CA THR A 92 12.44 -5.21 -1.83
C THR A 92 12.97 -6.63 -1.75
N GLY A 93 12.80 -7.45 -2.80
CA GLY A 93 13.05 -8.90 -2.75
C GLY A 93 12.01 -9.68 -1.96
N TYR A 94 10.93 -9.04 -1.45
CA TYR A 94 9.89 -9.76 -0.73
C TYR A 94 9.06 -10.64 -1.66
N SER A 95 8.64 -11.80 -1.17
CA SER A 95 7.74 -12.67 -1.90
C SER A 95 6.37 -11.99 -2.11
N ARG A 96 5.68 -12.35 -3.21
CA ARG A 96 4.33 -11.87 -3.49
C ARG A 96 3.36 -12.13 -2.33
N GLY A 97 3.46 -13.31 -1.71
CA GLY A 97 2.66 -13.67 -0.55
C GLY A 97 2.85 -12.72 0.64
N LYS A 98 4.11 -12.36 0.94
CA LYS A 98 4.45 -11.39 2.01
C LYS A 98 3.84 -10.01 1.71
N VAL A 99 4.01 -9.50 0.49
CA VAL A 99 3.44 -8.21 0.09
C VAL A 99 1.92 -8.21 0.19
N GLN A 100 1.25 -9.26 -0.30
CA GLN A 100 -0.21 -9.38 -0.21
C GLN A 100 -0.69 -9.48 1.24
N ALA A 101 0.01 -10.23 2.09
CA ALA A 101 -0.31 -10.35 3.51
C ALA A 101 -0.17 -9.01 4.25
N ALA A 102 0.88 -8.24 3.98
CA ALA A 102 1.07 -6.91 4.55
C ALA A 102 -0.08 -5.96 4.13
N LEU A 103 -0.44 -5.92 2.85
CA LEU A 103 -1.57 -5.12 2.36
C LEU A 103 -2.91 -5.57 2.99
N LYS A 104 -3.09 -6.86 3.27
CA LYS A 104 -4.28 -7.38 3.96
C LYS A 104 -4.33 -6.92 5.42
N ARG A 105 -3.20 -6.93 6.13
CA ARG A 105 -3.10 -6.52 7.54
C ARG A 105 -3.29 -5.02 7.75
N SER A 106 -3.13 -4.19 6.71
CA SER A 106 -3.30 -2.75 6.83
C SER A 106 -4.62 -2.39 7.52
N THR A 107 -4.53 -1.58 8.55
CA THR A 107 -5.68 -1.04 9.31
C THR A 107 -5.88 0.46 9.06
N HIS A 108 -5.18 1.03 8.07
CA HIS A 108 -5.26 2.44 7.74
C HIS A 108 -6.70 2.85 7.45
N GLN A 109 -7.15 3.85 8.15
CA GLN A 109 -8.45 4.51 7.99
C GLN A 109 -8.24 6.01 8.11
N THR A 110 -8.99 6.78 7.37
CA THR A 110 -9.01 8.24 7.50
C THR A 110 -10.17 8.64 8.39
N SER A 111 -9.90 9.56 9.28
CA SER A 111 -10.89 10.27 10.08
C SER A 111 -10.74 11.76 9.84
N PRO A 112 -11.82 12.56 9.96
CA PRO A 112 -11.74 14.01 9.86
C PRO A 112 -10.74 14.57 10.88
N GLN A 113 -9.89 15.49 10.43
CA GLN A 113 -8.92 16.17 11.31
C GLN A 113 -9.57 17.34 12.06
N ARG A 114 -10.73 17.78 11.61
CA ARG A 114 -11.53 18.86 12.20
C ARG A 114 -13.00 18.46 12.28
N THR A 115 -13.73 19.07 13.17
CA THR A 115 -15.18 18.89 13.32
C THR A 115 -15.98 19.86 12.47
N HIS A 116 -15.36 20.98 12.06
CA HIS A 116 -16.02 22.03 11.27
C HIS A 116 -15.15 22.43 10.07
N TYR A 117 -15.78 22.60 8.92
CA TYR A 117 -15.17 22.99 7.64
C TYR A 117 -15.95 24.15 7.01
N GLN A 118 -15.28 25.16 6.50
CA GLN A 118 -15.95 26.26 5.80
C GLN A 118 -16.60 25.79 4.49
N THR A 119 -15.89 25.01 3.71
CA THR A 119 -16.40 24.51 2.43
C THR A 119 -15.88 23.10 2.18
N LEU A 120 -16.78 22.15 1.99
CA LEU A 120 -16.47 20.81 1.51
C LEU A 120 -16.79 20.70 0.02
N GLN A 121 -15.85 20.17 -0.75
CA GLN A 121 -16.08 19.84 -2.15
C GLN A 121 -16.44 18.35 -2.26
N VAL A 122 -17.47 18.01 -3.01
CA VAL A 122 -17.90 16.62 -3.23
C VAL A 122 -17.91 16.32 -4.72
N ASP A 123 -17.33 15.19 -5.08
CA ASP A 123 -17.25 14.72 -6.46
C ASP A 123 -17.27 13.20 -6.52
N GLU A 124 -17.60 12.66 -7.68
CA GLU A 124 -17.50 11.23 -7.95
C GLU A 124 -16.22 10.87 -8.69
N PHE A 125 -15.69 9.73 -8.31
CA PHE A 125 -14.49 9.15 -8.88
C PHE A 125 -14.73 7.69 -9.24
N TRP A 126 -14.53 7.29 -10.49
CA TRP A 126 -14.71 5.90 -10.87
C TRP A 126 -13.41 5.16 -11.15
N THR A 127 -13.43 3.89 -10.81
CA THR A 127 -12.40 2.92 -11.08
C THR A 127 -13.06 1.58 -11.42
N PHE A 128 -12.31 0.46 -11.42
CA PHE A 128 -12.89 -0.85 -11.71
C PHE A 128 -12.19 -1.98 -10.94
N VAL A 129 -12.91 -3.08 -10.77
CA VAL A 129 -12.39 -4.31 -10.13
C VAL A 129 -12.61 -5.49 -11.07
N GLY A 130 -11.56 -6.27 -11.30
CA GLY A 130 -11.57 -7.44 -12.17
C GLY A 130 -11.57 -7.11 -13.64
N LYS A 131 -12.68 -6.62 -14.16
CA LYS A 131 -12.86 -6.24 -15.58
C LYS A 131 -13.29 -4.78 -15.67
N LYS A 132 -12.86 -4.05 -16.70
CA LYS A 132 -13.15 -2.62 -16.90
C LYS A 132 -14.66 -2.30 -16.93
N ARG A 133 -15.50 -3.25 -17.34
CA ARG A 133 -16.95 -3.13 -17.29
C ARG A 133 -17.52 -3.09 -15.86
N ASN A 134 -16.79 -3.65 -14.88
CA ASN A 134 -17.19 -3.66 -13.48
C ASN A 134 -16.73 -2.37 -12.82
N LYS A 135 -17.38 -1.27 -13.16
CA LYS A 135 -17.11 0.05 -12.58
C LYS A 135 -17.49 0.06 -11.11
N VAL A 136 -16.66 0.69 -10.32
CA VAL A 136 -16.89 0.99 -8.90
C VAL A 136 -16.74 2.49 -8.73
N TRP A 137 -17.70 3.10 -8.09
CA TRP A 137 -17.71 4.53 -7.85
C TRP A 137 -17.34 4.83 -6.42
N LEU A 138 -16.55 5.85 -6.26
CA LEU A 138 -16.19 6.47 -5.01
C LEU A 138 -16.80 7.86 -5.02
N ILE A 139 -17.64 8.18 -4.05
CA ILE A 139 -18.09 9.55 -3.79
C ILE A 139 -17.36 10.01 -2.54
N HIS A 140 -16.69 11.15 -2.60
CA HIS A 140 -15.86 11.61 -1.49
C HIS A 140 -16.01 13.12 -1.27
N ALA A 141 -15.85 13.51 0.00
CA ALA A 141 -15.81 14.89 0.44
C ALA A 141 -14.35 15.29 0.69
N TYR A 142 -13.97 16.43 0.16
CA TYR A 142 -12.60 16.95 0.19
C TYR A 142 -12.60 18.38 0.73
N ASP A 143 -11.71 18.67 1.68
CA ASP A 143 -11.38 20.03 2.11
C ASP A 143 -10.15 20.51 1.35
N GLN A 144 -10.34 21.55 0.52
CA GLN A 144 -9.25 22.12 -0.26
C GLN A 144 -8.26 22.87 0.63
N ALA A 145 -8.73 23.53 1.69
CA ALA A 145 -7.88 24.36 2.55
C ALA A 145 -6.86 23.51 3.34
N GLY A 146 -7.29 22.33 3.82
CA GLY A 146 -6.42 21.37 4.51
C GLY A 146 -5.77 20.32 3.60
N GLY A 147 -6.22 20.22 2.35
CA GLY A 147 -5.76 19.17 1.44
C GLY A 147 -6.23 17.77 1.83
N GLU A 148 -7.36 17.67 2.55
CA GLU A 148 -7.82 16.50 3.30
C GLU A 148 -9.01 15.82 2.62
N ILE A 149 -8.99 14.48 2.57
CA ILE A 149 -10.15 13.65 2.25
C ILE A 149 -10.90 13.40 3.56
N VAL A 150 -12.01 14.11 3.75
CA VAL A 150 -12.77 14.13 5.01
C VAL A 150 -13.60 12.86 5.19
N ALA A 151 -14.32 12.47 4.14
CA ALA A 151 -15.14 11.25 4.14
C ALA A 151 -15.29 10.70 2.72
N TYR A 152 -15.63 9.43 2.62
CA TYR A 152 -15.88 8.79 1.32
C TYR A 152 -16.79 7.57 1.46
N GLU A 153 -17.51 7.27 0.38
CA GLU A 153 -18.34 6.06 0.25
C GLU A 153 -18.11 5.37 -1.09
N TRP A 154 -18.14 4.03 -1.03
CA TRP A 154 -18.05 3.16 -2.19
C TRP A 154 -19.43 2.66 -2.59
N GLY A 155 -19.78 2.79 -3.86
CA GLY A 155 -21.08 2.32 -4.33
C GLY A 155 -21.26 2.43 -5.83
N LYS A 156 -22.48 2.76 -6.23
CA LYS A 156 -22.88 3.08 -7.59
C LYS A 156 -22.90 4.60 -7.80
N ARG A 157 -23.00 5.03 -9.04
CA ARG A 157 -23.25 6.44 -9.37
C ARG A 157 -24.75 6.72 -9.22
N ASP A 158 -25.24 6.83 -7.98
CA ASP A 158 -26.64 7.03 -7.66
C ASP A 158 -26.83 7.91 -6.42
N LEU A 159 -28.07 8.37 -6.22
CA LEU A 159 -28.44 9.19 -5.08
C LEU A 159 -28.23 8.43 -3.74
N ALA A 160 -28.43 7.12 -3.72
CA ALA A 160 -28.30 6.34 -2.50
C ALA A 160 -26.86 6.42 -1.94
N THR A 161 -25.85 6.29 -2.81
CA THR A 161 -24.42 6.42 -2.40
C THR A 161 -24.11 7.84 -1.94
N VAL A 162 -24.68 8.88 -2.55
CA VAL A 162 -24.51 10.27 -2.08
C VAL A 162 -25.12 10.46 -0.69
N MET A 163 -26.30 9.91 -0.46
CA MET A 163 -26.97 9.97 0.86
C MET A 163 -26.19 9.22 1.94
N GLN A 164 -25.55 8.10 1.59
CA GLN A 164 -24.65 7.39 2.49
C GLN A 164 -23.46 8.27 2.89
N LEU A 165 -22.85 8.99 1.94
CA LEU A 165 -21.78 9.94 2.26
C LEU A 165 -22.27 11.05 3.20
N LYS A 166 -23.46 11.62 2.96
CA LYS A 166 -24.07 12.65 3.85
C LYS A 166 -24.29 12.09 5.26
N GLN A 167 -24.85 10.88 5.38
CA GLN A 167 -25.01 10.20 6.66
C GLN A 167 -23.67 9.92 7.35
N ARG A 168 -22.64 9.53 6.60
CA ARG A 168 -21.30 9.32 7.14
C ARG A 168 -20.69 10.60 7.68
N LEU A 169 -20.79 11.72 6.98
CA LEU A 169 -20.34 13.03 7.48
C LEU A 169 -21.01 13.37 8.81
N LYS A 170 -22.34 13.16 8.90
CA LYS A 170 -23.11 13.36 10.15
C LYS A 170 -22.65 12.42 11.26
N ALA A 171 -22.44 11.13 10.97
CA ALA A 171 -21.98 10.14 11.94
C ALA A 171 -20.56 10.42 12.45
N LEU A 172 -19.71 11.07 11.66
CA LEU A 172 -18.38 11.53 12.04
C LEU A 172 -18.38 12.86 12.80
N GLY A 173 -19.54 13.45 13.06
CA GLY A 173 -19.68 14.75 13.72
C GLY A 173 -19.17 15.93 12.90
N VAL A 174 -19.11 15.77 11.57
CA VAL A 174 -18.62 16.81 10.66
C VAL A 174 -19.73 17.81 10.36
N THR A 175 -19.42 19.09 10.57
CA THR A 175 -20.25 20.23 10.18
C THR A 175 -19.54 21.07 9.12
N TYR A 176 -20.30 21.78 8.30
CA TYR A 176 -19.75 22.65 7.25
C TYR A 176 -20.71 23.82 6.94
N ASP A 177 -20.16 24.95 6.50
CA ASP A 177 -20.96 26.12 6.11
C ASP A 177 -21.51 25.97 4.69
N ARG A 178 -20.69 25.36 3.81
CA ARG A 178 -21.03 25.23 2.38
C ARG A 178 -20.57 23.86 1.86
N ILE A 179 -21.34 23.38 0.88
CA ILE A 179 -20.93 22.21 0.10
C ILE A 179 -20.88 22.58 -1.38
N ALA A 180 -19.80 22.24 -2.05
CA ALA A 180 -19.56 22.54 -3.45
C ALA A 180 -19.55 21.26 -4.28
N THR A 181 -20.33 21.23 -5.36
CA THR A 181 -20.40 20.07 -6.27
C THR A 181 -20.52 20.52 -7.72
N ASP A 182 -20.40 19.55 -8.64
CA ASP A 182 -20.84 19.75 -10.01
C ASP A 182 -22.40 19.77 -10.12
N ASN A 183 -22.90 19.90 -11.36
CA ASN A 183 -24.35 19.97 -11.65
C ASN A 183 -24.97 18.57 -11.82
N TRP A 184 -24.53 17.56 -11.08
CA TRP A 184 -25.15 16.24 -11.14
C TRP A 184 -26.43 16.20 -10.28
N ALA A 185 -27.55 15.74 -10.87
CA ALA A 185 -28.87 15.75 -10.23
C ALA A 185 -28.91 15.07 -8.84
N ALA A 186 -28.10 14.05 -8.60
CA ALA A 186 -28.02 13.40 -7.31
C ALA A 186 -27.41 14.30 -6.23
N PHE A 187 -26.40 15.10 -6.56
CA PHE A 187 -25.85 16.11 -5.65
C PHE A 187 -26.84 17.23 -5.38
N LEU A 188 -27.51 17.74 -6.42
CA LEU A 188 -28.52 18.78 -6.27
C LEU A 188 -29.61 18.36 -5.28
N LYS A 189 -30.08 17.10 -5.41
CA LYS A 189 -31.15 16.57 -4.54
C LYS A 189 -30.63 16.29 -3.11
N ALA A 190 -29.41 15.81 -2.95
CA ALA A 190 -28.87 15.43 -1.64
C ALA A 190 -28.51 16.63 -0.77
N PHE A 191 -28.05 17.74 -1.38
CA PHE A 191 -27.46 18.88 -0.67
C PHE A 191 -28.25 20.19 -0.84
N GLN A 192 -29.48 20.13 -1.30
CA GLN A 192 -30.31 21.34 -1.57
C GLN A 192 -30.37 22.31 -0.39
N ASP A 193 -30.37 21.82 0.85
CA ASP A 193 -30.50 22.59 2.09
C ASP A 193 -29.17 22.90 2.79
N ASP A 194 -28.02 22.56 2.17
CA ASP A 194 -26.72 22.56 2.84
C ASP A 194 -25.78 23.71 2.40
N GLY A 195 -26.32 24.89 2.07
CA GLY A 195 -25.48 25.97 1.55
C GLY A 195 -24.79 25.60 0.23
N HIS A 196 -25.52 24.90 -0.63
CA HIS A 196 -25.00 24.22 -1.82
C HIS A 196 -24.52 25.21 -2.90
N GLN A 197 -23.25 25.08 -3.28
CA GLN A 197 -22.61 25.83 -4.36
C GLN A 197 -22.41 24.92 -5.57
N VAL A 198 -23.08 25.20 -6.66
CA VAL A 198 -23.02 24.38 -7.87
C VAL A 198 -22.14 25.02 -8.93
N GLY A 199 -21.27 24.25 -9.52
CA GLY A 199 -20.48 24.64 -10.68
C GLY A 199 -18.99 24.38 -10.55
N LYS A 200 -18.35 24.18 -11.70
CA LYS A 200 -16.93 23.81 -11.82
C LYS A 200 -15.94 24.74 -11.12
N ARG A 201 -16.25 26.04 -11.06
CA ARG A 201 -15.40 27.02 -10.36
C ARG A 201 -15.24 26.71 -8.87
N HIS A 202 -16.19 25.98 -8.29
CA HIS A 202 -16.20 25.62 -6.86
C HIS A 202 -15.62 24.24 -6.58
N THR A 203 -15.29 23.44 -7.63
CA THR A 203 -14.81 22.05 -7.53
C THR A 203 -13.39 21.85 -8.05
N VAL A 204 -12.65 22.94 -8.32
CA VAL A 204 -11.27 22.86 -8.85
C VAL A 204 -10.33 22.09 -7.91
N GLY A 205 -10.48 22.26 -6.60
CA GLY A 205 -9.66 21.60 -5.61
C GLY A 205 -9.83 20.08 -5.63
N ILE A 206 -11.09 19.60 -5.67
CA ILE A 206 -11.36 18.17 -5.70
C ILE A 206 -10.97 17.53 -7.03
N GLU A 207 -11.09 18.24 -8.16
CA GLU A 207 -10.59 17.78 -9.45
C GLU A 207 -9.06 17.59 -9.41
N GLY A 208 -8.33 18.54 -8.82
CA GLY A 208 -6.89 18.42 -8.55
C GLY A 208 -6.57 17.22 -7.62
N ASN A 209 -7.38 17.01 -6.58
CA ASN A 209 -7.26 15.84 -5.72
C ASN A 209 -7.53 14.53 -6.48
N ASN A 210 -8.51 14.49 -7.37
CA ASN A 210 -8.77 13.33 -8.23
C ASN A 210 -7.57 12.99 -9.13
N CYS A 211 -6.86 13.99 -9.63
CA CYS A 211 -5.60 13.80 -10.35
C CYS A 211 -4.53 13.22 -9.42
N ARG A 212 -4.37 13.77 -8.21
CA ARG A 212 -3.45 13.28 -7.17
C ARG A 212 -3.74 11.82 -6.79
N LEU A 213 -5.02 11.42 -6.65
CA LEU A 213 -5.42 10.04 -6.40
C LEU A 213 -4.93 9.09 -7.51
N ARG A 214 -5.04 9.49 -8.77
CA ARG A 214 -4.56 8.67 -9.90
C ARG A 214 -3.04 8.53 -9.94
N GLN A 215 -2.31 9.54 -9.49
CA GLN A 215 -0.85 9.51 -9.41
C GLN A 215 -0.35 8.68 -8.22
N ARG A 216 -1.06 8.69 -7.10
CA ARG A 216 -0.64 8.04 -5.84
C ARG A 216 -1.13 6.61 -5.69
N ILE A 217 -2.31 6.30 -6.23
CA ILE A 217 -2.93 4.99 -6.07
C ILE A 217 -2.92 4.27 -7.42
N ARG A 218 -2.04 3.29 -7.59
CA ARG A 218 -1.89 2.54 -8.85
C ARG A 218 -3.20 1.95 -9.37
N ARG A 219 -4.10 1.59 -8.45
CA ARG A 219 -5.42 0.99 -8.78
C ARG A 219 -6.49 2.01 -9.13
N ALA A 220 -6.21 3.30 -8.97
CA ALA A 220 -7.08 4.39 -9.38
C ALA A 220 -6.95 4.73 -10.88
N VAL A 221 -5.90 4.24 -11.55
CA VAL A 221 -5.65 4.50 -12.96
C VAL A 221 -6.61 3.70 -13.83
N ARG A 222 -7.29 4.38 -14.78
CA ARG A 222 -8.31 3.77 -15.65
C ARG A 222 -7.72 2.91 -16.77
N LYS A 223 -6.49 3.22 -17.21
CA LYS A 223 -5.73 2.45 -18.22
C LYS A 223 -4.53 1.80 -17.52
N THR A 224 -4.71 0.63 -16.92
CA THR A 224 -3.67 -0.04 -16.14
C THR A 224 -3.79 -1.56 -16.20
N CYS A 225 -2.65 -2.25 -16.15
CA CYS A 225 -2.56 -3.69 -15.89
C CYS A 225 -2.62 -4.01 -14.39
N CYS A 226 -2.48 -3.00 -13.52
CA CYS A 226 -2.39 -3.16 -12.06
C CYS A 226 -3.74 -2.98 -11.35
N PHE A 227 -4.82 -3.49 -11.93
CA PHE A 227 -6.15 -3.42 -11.32
C PHE A 227 -6.35 -4.48 -10.22
N SER A 228 -7.27 -4.22 -9.30
CA SER A 228 -7.65 -5.15 -8.25
C SER A 228 -8.54 -6.26 -8.80
N LYS A 229 -8.27 -7.50 -8.43
CA LYS A 229 -9.15 -8.65 -8.77
C LYS A 229 -10.33 -8.81 -7.80
N LYS A 230 -10.20 -8.32 -6.55
CA LYS A 230 -11.23 -8.38 -5.50
C LYS A 230 -11.43 -7.01 -4.87
N MET A 231 -12.66 -6.66 -4.53
CA MET A 231 -13.03 -5.37 -3.93
C MET A 231 -12.28 -5.13 -2.63
N PHE A 232 -12.13 -6.13 -1.79
CA PHE A 232 -11.39 -6.03 -0.52
C PHE A 232 -9.99 -5.40 -0.69
N TYR A 233 -9.18 -5.89 -1.65
CA TYR A 233 -7.84 -5.34 -1.89
C TYR A 233 -7.87 -3.97 -2.57
N HIS A 234 -8.96 -3.67 -3.26
CA HIS A 234 -9.18 -2.37 -3.87
C HIS A 234 -9.37 -1.30 -2.80
N VAL A 235 -10.31 -1.53 -1.89
CA VAL A 235 -10.58 -0.64 -0.76
C VAL A 235 -9.34 -0.45 0.12
N LYS A 236 -8.62 -1.52 0.45
CA LYS A 236 -7.37 -1.44 1.23
C LYS A 236 -6.30 -0.55 0.57
N ALA A 237 -6.12 -0.69 -0.74
CA ALA A 237 -5.14 0.14 -1.46
C ALA A 237 -5.53 1.63 -1.46
N PHE A 238 -6.81 1.94 -1.57
CA PHE A 238 -7.31 3.31 -1.46
C PHE A 238 -7.20 3.84 -0.03
N ALA A 239 -7.53 3.04 0.98
CA ALA A 239 -7.40 3.43 2.38
C ALA A 239 -5.95 3.82 2.74
N ILE A 240 -4.95 3.04 2.31
CA ILE A 240 -3.54 3.38 2.47
C ILE A 240 -3.20 4.69 1.74
N GLY A 241 -3.69 4.87 0.51
CA GLY A 241 -3.47 6.08 -0.27
C GLY A 241 -4.11 7.32 0.36
N PHE A 242 -5.33 7.22 0.86
CA PHE A 242 -6.03 8.31 1.54
C PHE A 242 -5.35 8.68 2.85
N PHE A 243 -4.96 7.66 3.63
CA PHE A 243 -4.21 7.88 4.86
C PHE A 243 -2.92 8.65 4.59
N TYR A 244 -2.16 8.23 3.57
CA TYR A 244 -0.95 8.94 3.17
C TYR A 244 -1.22 10.38 2.71
N ILE A 245 -2.32 10.62 1.98
CA ILE A 245 -2.69 11.96 1.52
C ILE A 245 -3.02 12.87 2.70
N ASN A 246 -3.74 12.36 3.70
CA ASN A 246 -4.17 13.15 4.84
C ASN A 246 -3.06 13.39 5.87
N TYR A 247 -2.20 12.39 6.12
CA TYR A 247 -1.25 12.42 7.24
C TYR A 247 0.23 12.48 6.81
N GLY A 248 0.54 12.33 5.53
CA GLY A 248 1.92 12.35 5.01
C GLY A 248 2.77 11.12 5.35
N CYS A 249 2.22 10.17 6.12
CA CYS A 249 2.87 8.92 6.56
C CYS A 249 1.94 7.71 6.38
N VAL A 250 2.47 6.51 6.48
CA VAL A 250 1.76 5.22 6.54
C VAL A 250 2.52 4.25 7.42
#